data_9c6143ba2f9c57e00b01db7a52b27c17
#
_entry.id   9c6143ba2f9c57e00b01db7a52b27c17
#
_cell.length_a   1.000
_cell.length_b   1.000
_cell.length_c   1.000
_cell.angle_alpha   90.00
_cell.angle_beta   90.00
_cell.angle_gamma   90.00
#
_symmetry.space_group_name_H-M   'P 1'
#
loop_
_entity.id
_entity.type
_entity.pdbx_description
1 polymer ?
#
loop_
_entity_poly.entity_id
_entity_poly.type
_entity_poly.pdbx_seq_one_letter_code
_entity_poly.pdbx_strand_id
1 'polypeptide(L)'
;FNAAYDSILKKYKKHVVFFIHKKWLSFGLVAASIILLVFFMKVTPTGMVPNEDTGTIMGAVTLPPGTSQERAMEILNRVDSLVAAEPAVDSRTVISGFGFIGGQGPSYGSIIIKLKDWEERSMMQNSDVVVGTLFMRAQKIIKDAQVLFFAPPMIPGYSASSDIELNMQDKTGGDLNHFYDVVLDYMDALKARPEINSAQTTFNPSFPQYMLDI
;
A
#
# COMPACT_ATOMS: atom_id res chain seq x y z
N PHE A 1 -17.77 -6.29 -50.73
CA PHE A 1 -16.56 -5.65 -50.18
C PHE A 1 -16.27 -4.33 -50.90
N ASN A 2 -16.22 -4.30 -52.23
CA ASN A 2 -15.87 -3.11 -53.01
C ASN A 2 -16.86 -1.93 -52.84
N ALA A 3 -18.18 -2.15 -52.79
CA ALA A 3 -19.15 -1.09 -52.61
C ALA A 3 -19.04 -0.41 -51.22
N ALA A 4 -18.75 -1.17 -50.18
CA ALA A 4 -18.51 -0.61 -48.86
C ALA A 4 -17.18 0.20 -48.80
N TYR A 5 -16.14 -0.32 -49.46
CA TYR A 5 -14.87 0.36 -49.59
C TYR A 5 -14.99 1.70 -50.35
N ASP A 6 -15.68 1.72 -51.47
CA ASP A 6 -15.90 2.93 -52.28
C ASP A 6 -16.68 3.99 -51.49
N SER A 7 -17.66 3.57 -50.71
CA SER A 7 -18.43 4.49 -49.84
C SER A 7 -17.56 5.13 -48.77
N ILE A 8 -16.69 4.36 -48.10
CA ILE A 8 -15.73 4.87 -47.13
C ILE A 8 -14.74 5.81 -47.77
N LEU A 9 -14.20 5.42 -48.94
CA LEU A 9 -13.24 6.23 -49.68
C LEU A 9 -13.80 7.58 -50.10
N LYS A 10 -15.06 7.63 -50.56
CA LYS A 10 -15.76 8.91 -50.89
C LYS A 10 -15.90 9.80 -49.64
N LYS A 11 -16.27 9.24 -48.52
CA LYS A 11 -16.39 10.01 -47.25
C LYS A 11 -15.00 10.53 -46.84
N TYR A 12 -13.99 9.68 -46.85
CA TYR A 12 -12.61 10.06 -46.51
C TYR A 12 -12.12 11.23 -47.38
N LYS A 13 -12.23 11.13 -48.72
CA LYS A 13 -11.83 12.20 -49.62
C LYS A 13 -12.56 13.51 -49.30
N LYS A 14 -13.85 13.48 -49.03
CA LYS A 14 -14.65 14.66 -48.64
C LYS A 14 -14.10 15.32 -47.37
N HIS A 15 -13.77 14.55 -46.35
CA HIS A 15 -13.22 15.09 -45.10
C HIS A 15 -11.81 15.64 -45.29
N VAL A 16 -10.95 14.97 -46.05
CA VAL A 16 -9.60 15.47 -46.36
C VAL A 16 -9.66 16.81 -47.05
N VAL A 17 -10.46 16.93 -48.13
CA VAL A 17 -10.65 18.20 -48.86
C VAL A 17 -11.20 19.28 -47.93
N PHE A 18 -12.16 18.97 -47.07
CA PHE A 18 -12.70 19.93 -46.11
C PHE A 18 -11.60 20.47 -45.18
N PHE A 19 -10.75 19.62 -44.61
CA PHE A 19 -9.66 20.05 -43.72
C PHE A 19 -8.54 20.82 -44.45
N ILE A 20 -8.27 20.50 -45.70
CA ILE A 20 -7.32 21.26 -46.54
C ILE A 20 -7.80 22.69 -46.74
N HIS A 21 -9.12 22.89 -47.00
CA HIS A 21 -9.67 24.21 -47.21
C HIS A 21 -9.84 24.99 -45.90
N LYS A 22 -10.09 24.29 -44.76
CA LYS A 22 -10.30 24.90 -43.45
C LYS A 22 -9.04 24.76 -42.57
N LYS A 23 -7.91 25.34 -43.04
CA LYS A 23 -6.59 25.26 -42.41
C LYS A 23 -6.63 25.61 -40.92
N TRP A 24 -7.35 26.67 -40.53
CA TRP A 24 -7.48 27.08 -39.15
C TRP A 24 -8.15 26.02 -38.26
N LEU A 25 -9.13 25.30 -38.80
CA LEU A 25 -9.77 24.21 -38.10
C LEU A 25 -8.80 23.03 -37.88
N SER A 26 -7.99 22.73 -38.88
CA SER A 26 -6.97 21.67 -38.78
C SER A 26 -5.91 22.02 -37.74
N PHE A 27 -5.41 23.26 -37.76
CA PHE A 27 -4.46 23.73 -36.74
C PHE A 27 -5.08 23.77 -35.36
N GLY A 28 -6.34 24.18 -35.22
CA GLY A 28 -7.07 24.17 -33.96
C GLY A 28 -7.23 22.77 -33.38
N LEU A 29 -7.52 21.79 -34.24
CA LEU A 29 -7.65 20.39 -33.79
C LEU A 29 -6.31 19.79 -33.33
N VAL A 30 -5.23 20.09 -34.07
CA VAL A 30 -3.88 19.67 -33.65
C VAL A 30 -3.48 20.35 -32.33
N ALA A 31 -3.71 21.65 -32.20
CA ALA A 31 -3.44 22.37 -30.96
C ALA A 31 -4.24 21.82 -29.77
N ALA A 32 -5.53 21.54 -29.98
CA ALA A 32 -6.37 20.91 -28.97
C ALA A 32 -5.85 19.52 -28.56
N SER A 33 -5.40 18.72 -29.52
CA SER A 33 -4.81 17.40 -29.24
C SER A 33 -3.52 17.50 -28.42
N ILE A 34 -2.66 18.49 -28.72
CA ILE A 34 -1.43 18.74 -27.96
C ILE A 34 -1.77 19.19 -26.52
N ILE A 35 -2.74 20.12 -26.36
CA ILE A 35 -3.18 20.57 -25.05
C ILE A 35 -3.72 19.40 -24.24
N LEU A 36 -4.54 18.55 -24.84
CA LEU A 36 -5.12 17.37 -24.21
C LEU A 36 -4.01 16.37 -23.80
N LEU A 37 -3.02 16.15 -24.67
CA LEU A 37 -1.88 15.30 -24.38
C LEU A 37 -1.09 15.82 -23.17
N VAL A 38 -0.75 17.12 -23.15
CA VAL A 38 -0.01 17.74 -22.03
C VAL A 38 -0.85 17.67 -20.74
N PHE A 39 -2.16 17.88 -20.84
CA PHE A 39 -3.06 17.74 -19.70
C PHE A 39 -3.02 16.32 -19.13
N PHE A 40 -3.18 15.29 -19.96
CA PHE A 40 -3.12 13.91 -19.49
C PHE A 40 -1.75 13.52 -18.96
N MET A 41 -0.67 14.00 -19.55
CA MET A 41 0.69 13.76 -19.02
C MET A 41 0.89 14.33 -17.63
N LYS A 42 0.22 15.45 -17.28
CA LYS A 42 0.30 16.06 -15.96
C LYS A 42 -0.63 15.39 -14.93
N VAL A 43 -1.79 14.91 -15.37
CA VAL A 43 -2.81 14.32 -14.49
C VAL A 43 -2.56 12.83 -14.26
N THR A 44 -1.95 12.15 -15.23
CA THR A 44 -1.67 10.72 -15.09
C THR A 44 -0.52 10.49 -14.10
N PRO A 45 -0.75 9.74 -13.01
CA PRO A 45 0.32 9.40 -12.08
C PRO A 45 1.44 8.65 -12.81
N THR A 46 2.68 9.07 -12.58
CA THR A 46 3.86 8.40 -13.12
C THR A 46 4.42 7.47 -12.06
N GLY A 47 4.54 6.19 -12.36
CA GLY A 47 5.13 5.18 -11.51
C GLY A 47 5.75 4.08 -12.35
N MET A 48 6.76 3.38 -11.80
CA MET A 48 7.41 2.28 -12.52
C MET A 48 6.47 1.06 -12.62
N VAL A 49 5.69 0.80 -11.58
CA VAL A 49 4.64 -0.22 -11.53
C VAL A 49 3.42 0.40 -10.85
N PRO A 50 2.26 0.44 -11.51
CA PRO A 50 1.02 0.87 -10.86
C PRO A 50 0.67 -0.07 -9.71
N ASN A 51 0.14 0.46 -8.61
CA ASN A 51 -0.42 -0.36 -7.56
C ASN A 51 -1.70 -1.01 -8.07
N GLU A 52 -1.72 -2.34 -8.05
CA GLU A 52 -2.87 -3.14 -8.44
C GLU A 52 -3.47 -3.83 -7.21
N ASP A 53 -4.78 -4.02 -7.23
CA ASP A 53 -5.46 -4.81 -6.20
C ASP A 53 -5.21 -6.31 -6.47
N THR A 54 -4.22 -6.87 -5.80
CA THR A 54 -3.89 -8.32 -5.90
C THR A 54 -4.85 -9.21 -5.14
N GLY A 55 -5.83 -8.64 -4.43
CA GLY A 55 -6.72 -9.38 -3.54
C GLY A 55 -6.03 -9.99 -2.33
N THR A 56 -4.80 -9.56 -2.02
CA THR A 56 -4.04 -10.05 -0.87
C THR A 56 -3.67 -8.87 0.03
N ILE A 57 -3.86 -9.05 1.33
CA ILE A 57 -3.46 -8.08 2.37
C ILE A 57 -2.57 -8.82 3.37
N MET A 58 -1.50 -8.16 3.78
CA MET A 58 -0.63 -8.63 4.85
C MET A 58 -0.91 -7.83 6.11
N GLY A 59 -0.93 -8.52 7.26
CA GLY A 59 -1.00 -7.89 8.56
C GLY A 59 0.23 -8.22 9.39
N ALA A 60 0.83 -7.21 10.01
CA ALA A 60 1.90 -7.36 10.97
C ALA A 60 1.37 -7.01 12.37
N VAL A 61 1.63 -7.89 13.32
CA VAL A 61 1.23 -7.73 14.73
C VAL A 61 2.50 -7.70 15.57
N THR A 62 2.73 -6.59 16.24
CA THR A 62 3.86 -6.40 17.15
C THR A 62 3.34 -6.24 18.58
N LEU A 63 3.79 -7.11 19.44
CA LEU A 63 3.42 -7.13 20.85
C LEU A 63 4.53 -6.52 21.71
N PRO A 64 4.22 -6.10 22.95
CA PRO A 64 5.22 -5.64 23.88
C PRO A 64 6.33 -6.67 24.09
N PRO A 65 7.57 -6.22 24.32
CA PRO A 65 8.70 -7.10 24.62
C PRO A 65 8.41 -8.01 25.81
N GLY A 66 8.86 -9.27 25.74
CA GLY A 66 8.64 -10.26 26.80
C GLY A 66 7.25 -10.88 26.82
N THR A 67 6.43 -10.64 25.81
CA THR A 67 5.12 -11.31 25.67
C THR A 67 5.34 -12.81 25.48
N SER A 68 4.63 -13.64 26.29
CA SER A 68 4.65 -15.09 26.11
C SER A 68 3.95 -15.51 24.81
N GLN A 69 4.34 -16.66 24.28
CA GLN A 69 3.74 -17.20 23.06
C GLN A 69 2.22 -17.45 23.22
N GLU A 70 1.77 -17.86 24.39
CA GLU A 70 0.34 -18.06 24.68
C GLU A 70 -0.43 -16.75 24.56
N ARG A 71 0.08 -15.67 25.18
CA ARG A 71 -0.54 -14.35 25.09
C ARG A 71 -0.48 -13.78 23.67
N ALA A 72 0.61 -14.03 22.94
CA ALA A 72 0.71 -13.66 21.55
C ALA A 72 -0.38 -14.35 20.72
N MET A 73 -0.61 -15.63 20.93
CA MET A 73 -1.64 -16.39 20.23
C MET A 73 -3.04 -15.91 20.57
N GLU A 74 -3.30 -15.55 21.83
CA GLU A 74 -4.59 -14.96 22.24
C GLU A 74 -4.88 -13.66 21.46
N ILE A 75 -3.90 -12.77 21.39
CA ILE A 75 -4.04 -11.51 20.65
C ILE A 75 -4.19 -11.76 19.14
N LEU A 76 -3.42 -12.68 18.58
CA LEU A 76 -3.55 -13.08 17.18
C LEU A 76 -4.93 -13.66 16.87
N ASN A 77 -5.52 -14.44 17.75
CA ASN A 77 -6.89 -14.95 17.60
C ASN A 77 -7.93 -13.82 17.64
N ARG A 78 -7.70 -12.77 18.43
CA ARG A 78 -8.54 -11.56 18.41
C ARG A 78 -8.42 -10.80 17.09
N VAL A 79 -7.20 -10.67 16.56
CA VAL A 79 -6.96 -10.09 15.22
C VAL A 79 -7.65 -10.93 14.14
N ASP A 80 -7.50 -12.26 14.20
CA ASP A 80 -8.15 -13.19 13.27
C ASP A 80 -9.68 -13.03 13.27
N SER A 81 -10.27 -12.96 14.46
CA SER A 81 -11.72 -12.76 14.64
C SER A 81 -12.19 -11.42 14.06
N LEU A 82 -11.38 -10.36 14.22
CA LEU A 82 -11.65 -9.04 13.64
C LEU A 82 -11.63 -9.09 12.11
N VAL A 83 -10.64 -9.77 11.53
CA VAL A 83 -10.49 -9.94 10.08
C VAL A 83 -11.62 -10.83 9.55
N ALA A 84 -11.99 -11.89 10.26
CA ALA A 84 -13.10 -12.78 9.89
C ALA A 84 -14.46 -12.05 9.76
N ALA A 85 -14.64 -10.97 10.49
CA ALA A 85 -15.87 -10.17 10.46
C ALA A 85 -15.93 -9.24 9.22
N GLU A 86 -14.90 -9.19 8.38
CA GLU A 86 -14.89 -8.37 7.16
C GLU A 86 -15.47 -9.16 5.99
N PRO A 87 -16.60 -8.71 5.39
CA PRO A 87 -17.29 -9.47 4.32
C PRO A 87 -16.47 -9.70 3.05
N ALA A 88 -15.47 -8.84 2.80
CA ALA A 88 -14.60 -8.95 1.64
C ALA A 88 -13.55 -10.06 1.77
N VAL A 89 -13.36 -10.64 2.96
CA VAL A 89 -12.36 -11.67 3.22
C VAL A 89 -12.89 -13.04 2.81
N ASP A 90 -12.09 -13.76 2.02
CA ASP A 90 -12.33 -15.15 1.64
C ASP A 90 -11.63 -16.12 2.60
N SER A 91 -10.31 -15.97 2.70
CA SER A 91 -9.50 -16.85 3.54
C SER A 91 -8.41 -16.05 4.26
N ARG A 92 -7.89 -16.64 5.34
CA ARG A 92 -6.86 -16.02 6.16
C ARG A 92 -5.96 -17.05 6.80
N THR A 93 -4.70 -16.69 6.98
CA THR A 93 -3.68 -17.53 7.62
C THR A 93 -2.97 -16.71 8.67
N VAL A 94 -2.92 -17.22 9.90
CA VAL A 94 -2.24 -16.60 11.04
C VAL A 94 -0.91 -17.30 11.27
N ILE A 95 0.14 -16.54 11.46
CA ILE A 95 1.50 -17.03 11.73
C ILE A 95 1.97 -16.40 13.02
N SER A 96 2.29 -17.22 14.02
CA SER A 96 2.86 -16.79 15.31
C SER A 96 4.37 -16.91 15.29
N GLY A 97 5.06 -15.97 15.95
CA GLY A 97 6.53 -15.98 16.03
C GLY A 97 7.26 -15.40 14.83
N PHE A 98 6.54 -14.87 13.85
CA PHE A 98 7.10 -14.23 12.65
C PHE A 98 6.35 -12.94 12.32
N GLY A 99 7.09 -11.86 12.12
CA GLY A 99 6.58 -10.57 11.67
C GLY A 99 7.21 -10.16 10.34
N PHE A 100 6.40 -9.75 9.37
CA PHE A 100 6.89 -9.29 8.06
C PHE A 100 7.84 -8.08 8.18
N ILE A 101 7.65 -7.26 9.21
CA ILE A 101 8.44 -6.04 9.44
C ILE A 101 9.37 -6.21 10.63
N GLY A 102 8.91 -6.84 11.73
CA GLY A 102 9.64 -6.94 13.00
C GLY A 102 10.62 -8.11 13.09
N GLY A 103 10.62 -9.05 12.14
CA GLY A 103 11.50 -10.22 12.14
C GLY A 103 10.91 -11.42 12.89
N GLN A 104 11.75 -12.22 13.56
CA GLN A 104 11.36 -13.43 14.26
C GLN A 104 11.43 -13.26 15.77
N GLY A 105 10.44 -13.81 16.47
CA GLY A 105 10.38 -13.81 17.94
C GLY A 105 8.98 -13.96 18.50
N PRO A 106 8.83 -14.32 19.78
CA PRO A 106 7.53 -14.57 20.40
C PRO A 106 6.63 -13.32 20.45
N SER A 107 7.22 -12.13 20.34
CA SER A 107 6.47 -10.85 20.33
C SER A 107 5.98 -10.44 18.95
N TYR A 108 6.14 -11.29 17.93
CA TYR A 108 5.72 -10.99 16.57
C TYR A 108 4.69 -12.00 16.08
N GLY A 109 3.78 -11.49 15.28
CA GLY A 109 2.82 -12.30 14.55
C GLY A 109 2.49 -11.69 13.21
N SER A 110 1.98 -12.49 12.32
CA SER A 110 1.54 -12.06 11.00
C SER A 110 0.23 -12.70 10.62
N ILE A 111 -0.51 -12.02 9.78
CA ILE A 111 -1.72 -12.56 9.17
C ILE A 111 -1.67 -12.29 7.66
N ILE A 112 -1.92 -13.31 6.87
CA ILE A 112 -2.10 -13.21 5.42
C ILE A 112 -3.59 -13.34 5.16
N ILE A 113 -4.14 -12.37 4.47
CA ILE A 113 -5.58 -12.25 4.20
C ILE A 113 -5.76 -12.30 2.69
N LYS A 114 -6.58 -13.22 2.22
CA LYS A 114 -7.02 -13.29 0.84
C LYS A 114 -8.44 -12.74 0.76
N LEU A 115 -8.64 -11.77 -0.10
CA LEU A 115 -9.96 -11.22 -0.41
C LEU A 115 -10.67 -12.09 -1.43
N LYS A 116 -12.00 -12.02 -1.47
CA LYS A 116 -12.84 -12.64 -2.49
C LYS A 116 -12.45 -12.13 -3.89
N ASP A 117 -12.85 -12.85 -4.91
CA ASP A 117 -12.62 -12.43 -6.30
C ASP A 117 -13.31 -11.08 -6.62
N TRP A 118 -12.77 -10.34 -7.56
CA TRP A 118 -13.24 -8.99 -7.88
C TRP A 118 -14.72 -8.93 -8.28
N GLU A 119 -15.22 -9.99 -8.90
CA GLU A 119 -16.62 -10.11 -9.29
C GLU A 119 -17.57 -10.19 -8.09
N GLU A 120 -17.08 -10.69 -6.95
CA GLU A 120 -17.84 -10.83 -5.70
C GLU A 120 -17.68 -9.63 -4.75
N ARG A 121 -16.76 -8.70 -5.08
CA ARG A 121 -16.49 -7.50 -4.28
C ARG A 121 -17.15 -6.27 -4.89
N SER A 122 -17.69 -5.39 -4.05
CA SER A 122 -18.12 -4.07 -4.48
C SER A 122 -16.92 -3.13 -4.70
N MET A 123 -17.10 -2.04 -5.45
CA MET A 123 -16.05 -1.01 -5.64
C MET A 123 -15.52 -0.42 -4.32
N MET A 124 -16.31 -0.46 -3.25
CA MET A 124 -15.93 0.00 -1.91
C MET A 124 -15.18 -1.08 -1.09
N GLN A 125 -14.90 -2.24 -1.68
CA GLN A 125 -14.19 -3.36 -1.06
C GLN A 125 -12.88 -3.67 -1.79
N ASN A 126 -12.26 -2.67 -2.40
CA ASN A 126 -10.91 -2.79 -2.91
C ASN A 126 -9.90 -2.95 -1.74
N SER A 127 -8.71 -3.46 -2.03
CA SER A 127 -7.70 -3.77 -1.00
C SER A 127 -7.37 -2.57 -0.12
N ASP A 128 -7.25 -1.36 -0.68
CA ASP A 128 -6.89 -0.14 0.07
C ASP A 128 -7.98 0.26 1.07
N VAL A 129 -9.26 0.18 0.66
CA VAL A 129 -10.38 0.48 1.56
C VAL A 129 -10.49 -0.56 2.66
N VAL A 130 -10.28 -1.84 2.34
CA VAL A 130 -10.30 -2.93 3.33
C VAL A 130 -9.14 -2.76 4.32
N VAL A 131 -7.94 -2.45 3.86
CA VAL A 131 -6.76 -2.14 4.71
C VAL A 131 -7.11 -1.01 5.68
N GLY A 132 -7.64 0.11 5.18
CA GLY A 132 -8.04 1.24 6.02
C GLY A 132 -9.11 0.85 7.05
N THR A 133 -10.11 0.07 6.65
CA THR A 133 -11.20 -0.38 7.54
C THR A 133 -10.68 -1.32 8.64
N LEU A 134 -9.86 -2.30 8.28
CA LEU A 134 -9.26 -3.24 9.23
C LEU A 134 -8.33 -2.51 10.20
N PHE A 135 -7.53 -1.56 9.71
CA PHE A 135 -6.65 -0.75 10.55
C PHE A 135 -7.44 0.06 11.59
N MET A 136 -8.47 0.78 11.18
CA MET A 136 -9.31 1.56 12.09
C MET A 136 -10.01 0.69 13.13
N ARG A 137 -10.52 -0.47 12.73
CA ARG A 137 -11.14 -1.44 13.67
C ARG A 137 -10.13 -2.02 14.64
N ALA A 138 -8.93 -2.38 14.16
CA ALA A 138 -7.87 -2.90 15.02
C ALA A 138 -7.43 -1.87 16.06
N GLN A 139 -7.21 -0.62 15.67
CA GLN A 139 -6.86 0.48 16.56
C GLN A 139 -7.92 0.71 17.68
N LYS A 140 -9.17 0.45 17.37
CA LYS A 140 -10.26 0.61 18.35
C LYS A 140 -10.35 -0.57 19.34
N ILE A 141 -10.13 -1.79 18.87
CA ILE A 141 -10.42 -3.02 19.62
C ILE A 141 -9.17 -3.58 20.29
N ILE A 142 -8.00 -3.50 19.63
CA ILE A 142 -6.75 -4.09 20.09
C ILE A 142 -5.84 -2.98 20.61
N LYS A 143 -5.72 -2.91 21.93
CA LYS A 143 -4.88 -1.92 22.61
C LYS A 143 -3.56 -2.50 23.11
N ASP A 144 -3.48 -3.83 23.16
CA ASP A 144 -2.38 -4.58 23.75
C ASP A 144 -1.27 -4.92 22.73
N ALA A 145 -1.48 -4.57 21.46
CA ALA A 145 -0.53 -4.80 20.38
C ALA A 145 -0.65 -3.72 19.31
N GLN A 146 0.43 -3.50 18.58
CA GLN A 146 0.42 -2.70 17.36
C GLN A 146 0.06 -3.59 16.19
N VAL A 147 -1.03 -3.26 15.49
CA VAL A 147 -1.50 -4.01 14.32
C VAL A 147 -1.47 -3.11 13.10
N LEU A 148 -0.77 -3.56 12.07
CA LEU A 148 -0.65 -2.90 10.79
C LEU A 148 -1.18 -3.80 9.68
N PHE A 149 -1.91 -3.22 8.75
CA PHE A 149 -2.33 -3.90 7.52
C PHE A 149 -1.78 -3.15 6.32
N PHE A 150 -1.27 -3.87 5.33
CA PHE A 150 -0.70 -3.29 4.12
C PHE A 150 -0.84 -4.27 2.94
N ALA A 151 -0.81 -3.74 1.72
CA ALA A 151 -0.74 -4.55 0.52
C ALA A 151 0.69 -5.08 0.31
N PRO A 152 0.86 -6.31 -0.19
CA PRO A 152 2.17 -6.82 -0.56
C PRO A 152 2.77 -5.95 -1.67
N PRO A 153 4.12 -5.85 -1.73
CA PRO A 153 4.77 -5.09 -2.79
C PRO A 153 4.52 -5.72 -4.16
N MET A 154 4.35 -4.88 -5.19
CA MET A 154 4.15 -5.35 -6.57
C MET A 154 5.37 -6.10 -7.11
N ILE A 155 6.57 -5.79 -6.63
CA ILE A 155 7.81 -6.47 -6.98
C ILE A 155 8.30 -7.24 -5.74
N PRO A 156 8.17 -8.58 -5.72
CA PRO A 156 8.63 -9.38 -4.59
C PRO A 156 10.13 -9.18 -4.33
N GLY A 157 10.49 -9.03 -3.06
CA GLY A 157 11.89 -8.89 -2.63
C GLY A 157 12.47 -7.47 -2.72
N TYR A 158 11.71 -6.48 -3.16
CA TYR A 158 12.17 -5.09 -3.22
C TYR A 158 11.92 -4.34 -1.91
N SER A 159 10.82 -4.62 -1.22
CA SER A 159 10.44 -4.05 0.08
C SER A 159 9.48 -4.99 0.80
N ALA A 160 9.24 -4.78 2.08
CA ALA A 160 8.20 -5.51 2.82
C ALA A 160 6.78 -5.01 2.50
N SER A 161 6.64 -3.75 2.07
CA SER A 161 5.37 -3.11 1.69
C SER A 161 5.54 -2.29 0.41
N SER A 162 4.46 -1.79 -0.15
CA SER A 162 4.47 -0.86 -1.30
C SER A 162 4.87 0.57 -0.90
N ASP A 163 5.21 0.79 0.36
CA ASP A 163 5.49 2.10 0.94
C ASP A 163 6.97 2.47 0.87
N ILE A 164 7.29 3.68 1.33
CA ILE A 164 8.67 4.17 1.42
C ILE A 164 9.29 3.64 2.71
N GLU A 165 10.35 2.86 2.59
CA GLU A 165 11.15 2.38 3.71
C GLU A 165 12.37 3.28 3.91
N LEU A 166 12.56 3.79 5.13
CA LEU A 166 13.67 4.63 5.52
C LEU A 166 14.48 3.95 6.63
N ASN A 167 15.75 3.73 6.37
CA ASN A 167 16.67 3.18 7.36
C ASN A 167 17.43 4.31 8.07
N MET A 168 17.08 4.56 9.35
CA MET A 168 17.81 5.48 10.21
C MET A 168 18.90 4.73 10.96
N GLN A 169 20.10 5.29 10.96
CA GLN A 169 21.26 4.69 11.63
C GLN A 169 21.92 5.68 12.59
N ASP A 170 22.05 5.29 13.85
CA ASP A 170 22.93 6.00 14.79
C ASP A 170 24.40 5.64 14.50
N LYS A 171 25.19 6.65 14.16
CA LYS A 171 26.65 6.53 13.94
C LYS A 171 27.48 6.94 15.15
N THR A 172 26.84 7.45 16.18
CA THR A 172 27.51 7.98 17.37
C THR A 172 27.71 6.92 18.45
N GLY A 173 26.91 5.84 18.41
CA GLY A 173 26.90 4.80 19.46
C GLY A 173 26.41 5.34 20.81
N GLY A 174 25.55 6.37 20.78
CA GLY A 174 25.04 7.04 21.95
C GLY A 174 23.88 6.30 22.65
N ASP A 175 23.12 7.02 23.47
CA ASP A 175 21.96 6.50 24.18
C ASP A 175 20.83 6.14 23.22
N LEU A 176 20.35 4.90 23.30
CA LEU A 176 19.24 4.39 22.47
C LEU A 176 17.93 5.14 22.70
N ASN A 177 17.71 5.66 23.92
CA ASN A 177 16.53 6.46 24.22
C ASN A 177 16.61 7.81 23.50
N HIS A 178 17.76 8.46 23.52
CA HIS A 178 17.96 9.69 22.77
C HIS A 178 17.79 9.47 21.26
N PHE A 179 18.31 8.38 20.72
CA PHE A 179 18.09 8.03 19.32
C PHE A 179 16.59 7.81 19.02
N TYR A 180 15.86 7.19 19.94
CA TYR A 180 14.42 7.00 19.79
C TYR A 180 13.65 8.32 19.76
N ASP A 181 14.02 9.28 20.63
CA ASP A 181 13.41 10.62 20.63
C ASP A 181 13.64 11.33 19.28
N VAL A 182 14.85 11.23 18.73
CA VAL A 182 15.15 11.77 17.38
C VAL A 182 14.31 11.10 16.29
N VAL A 183 14.08 9.78 16.39
CA VAL A 183 13.21 9.05 15.45
C VAL A 183 11.77 9.55 15.55
N LEU A 184 11.26 9.77 16.77
CA LEU A 184 9.90 10.30 16.98
C LEU A 184 9.75 11.70 16.42
N ASP A 185 10.69 12.60 16.68
CA ASP A 185 10.68 13.96 16.14
C ASP A 185 10.70 13.97 14.60
N TYR A 186 11.48 13.09 14.02
CA TYR A 186 11.53 12.92 12.57
C TYR A 186 10.21 12.39 12.00
N MET A 187 9.60 11.41 12.66
CA MET A 187 8.29 10.88 12.27
C MET A 187 7.20 11.97 12.33
N ASP A 188 7.22 12.82 13.33
CA ASP A 188 6.26 13.91 13.46
C ASP A 188 6.47 14.97 12.38
N ALA A 189 7.72 15.26 12.03
CA ALA A 189 8.05 16.11 10.89
C ALA A 189 7.59 15.52 9.55
N LEU A 190 7.68 14.18 9.38
CA LEU A 190 7.14 13.50 8.20
C LEU A 190 5.62 13.58 8.12
N LYS A 191 4.92 13.32 9.23
CA LYS A 191 3.44 13.41 9.31
C LYS A 191 2.90 14.82 9.02
N ALA A 192 3.72 15.85 9.24
CA ALA A 192 3.35 17.22 8.89
C ALA A 192 3.38 17.51 7.38
N ARG A 193 3.92 16.60 6.56
CA ARG A 193 3.96 16.73 5.11
C ARG A 193 2.66 16.26 4.47
N PRO A 194 2.08 17.02 3.52
CA PRO A 194 0.84 16.63 2.85
C PRO A 194 0.99 15.39 1.96
N GLU A 195 2.23 15.05 1.57
CA GLU A 195 2.53 13.86 0.76
C GLU A 195 2.60 12.58 1.58
N ILE A 196 2.71 12.67 2.92
CA ILE A 196 2.87 11.53 3.83
C ILE A 196 1.56 11.33 4.60
N ASN A 197 0.91 10.22 4.37
CA ASN A 197 -0.33 9.86 5.05
C ASN A 197 -0.08 9.35 6.48
N SER A 198 0.95 8.52 6.66
CA SER A 198 1.36 8.00 7.96
C SER A 198 2.85 7.70 7.99
N ALA A 199 3.47 7.80 9.17
CA ALA A 199 4.83 7.36 9.42
C ALA A 199 4.86 6.49 10.68
N GLN A 200 5.59 5.38 10.62
CA GLN A 200 5.65 4.41 11.71
C GLN A 200 7.06 3.84 11.84
N THR A 201 7.41 3.41 13.05
CA THR A 201 8.68 2.73 13.31
C THR A 201 8.42 1.45 14.10
N THR A 202 9.24 0.44 13.85
CA THR A 202 9.27 -0.81 14.65
C THR A 202 10.35 -0.77 15.72
N PHE A 203 11.18 0.29 15.73
CA PHE A 203 12.22 0.44 16.73
C PHE A 203 11.65 0.71 18.11
N ASN A 204 12.08 -0.06 19.10
CA ASN A 204 11.70 0.08 20.49
C ASN A 204 12.96 -0.06 21.38
N PRO A 205 13.40 1.02 22.05
CA PRO A 205 14.61 0.98 22.90
C PRO A 205 14.44 0.11 24.15
N SER A 206 13.19 -0.16 24.54
CA SER A 206 12.88 -0.98 25.73
C SER A 206 12.90 -2.50 25.43
N PHE A 207 13.37 -2.92 24.26
CA PHE A 207 13.46 -4.36 23.91
C PHE A 207 14.75 -4.96 24.49
N PRO A 208 14.74 -5.62 25.66
CA PRO A 208 15.95 -6.18 26.25
C PRO A 208 16.43 -7.37 25.40
N GLN A 209 17.66 -7.31 24.98
CA GLN A 209 18.34 -8.43 24.33
C GLN A 209 19.51 -8.88 25.21
N TYR A 210 19.59 -10.17 25.49
CA TYR A 210 20.76 -10.78 26.11
C TYR A 210 21.63 -11.39 25.01
N MET A 211 22.86 -10.92 24.92
CA MET A 211 23.90 -11.58 24.11
C MET A 211 24.57 -12.65 24.97
N LEU A 212 24.44 -13.91 24.60
CA LEU A 212 25.16 -14.99 25.23
C LEU A 212 26.51 -15.07 24.52
N ASP A 213 27.56 -14.69 25.23
CA ASP A 213 28.94 -14.90 24.79
C ASP A 213 29.36 -16.32 25.22
N ILE A 214 29.57 -17.21 24.25
CA ILE A 214 29.90 -18.62 24.47
C ILE A 214 31.38 -18.84 24.11
#